data_fb931f0520774cd3f6a3c4147bcf2592
#
_entry.id   fb931f0520774cd3f6a3c4147bcf2592
#
_cell.length_a   1.000
_cell.length_b   1.000
_cell.length_c   1.000
_cell.angle_alpha   90.00
_cell.angle_beta   90.00
_cell.angle_gamma   90.00
#
_symmetry.space_group_name_H-M   'P 1'
#
loop_
_entity.id
_entity.type
_entity.pdbx_description
1 polymer ?
#
loop_
_entity_poly.entity_id
_entity_poly.type
_entity_poly.pdbx_seq_one_letter_code
_entity_poly.pdbx_strand_id
1 'polypeptide(L)'
;RVAVLLPDEVGRNRFYYPPLWQGVRDYLKNSEDLNVECTEFSFPNEIDPFHSRGVEEVRALLAEDKLDGLLTVGHMEAMTMQEWQHARDAGVAVVQVGFRNPKIAPLCSVQPDYEVIGRTMAELIFSHIPSFGSVVLCAGNPKWEQHARIVQGFEDYMQENGAQNRIYLDNSCCIGSEAQRNILKLLEKPDVAACCSVLSQGSVMLVQGLQQCGKAGKVFAVGSDVFEENLDALRSRILDNIVQKNPYAQGYLGIKALVEYLVQGKAPEQRTIYVGSEVVFRSNAVMYDRDNFRGLLL
;
A
#
# COMPACT_ATOMS: atom_id res chain seq x y z
N ARG A 1 -21.29 17.08 2.55
CA ARG A 1 -20.03 17.36 1.87
C ARG A 1 -18.93 16.42 2.34
N VAL A 2 -18.29 15.75 1.41
CA VAL A 2 -17.20 14.80 1.65
C VAL A 2 -15.92 15.32 0.99
N ALA A 3 -14.81 15.28 1.71
CA ALA A 3 -13.48 15.45 1.13
C ALA A 3 -12.79 14.09 1.01
N VAL A 4 -12.10 13.89 -0.09
CA VAL A 4 -11.15 12.78 -0.28
C VAL A 4 -9.76 13.38 -0.37
N LEU A 5 -8.90 13.12 0.62
CA LEU A 5 -7.55 13.64 0.69
C LEU A 5 -6.55 12.48 0.70
N LEU A 6 -5.98 12.20 -0.45
CA LEU A 6 -5.07 11.07 -0.68
C LEU A 6 -3.78 11.54 -1.38
N PRO A 7 -2.69 10.75 -1.31
CA PRO A 7 -1.54 11.00 -2.15
C PRO A 7 -1.91 11.07 -3.64
N ASP A 8 -1.19 11.91 -4.37
CA ASP A 8 -1.38 12.08 -5.82
C ASP A 8 -1.06 10.79 -6.61
N GLU A 9 -1.33 10.81 -7.92
CA GLU A 9 -1.16 9.65 -8.80
C GLU A 9 0.14 9.70 -9.62
N VAL A 10 1.09 10.60 -9.25
CA VAL A 10 2.32 10.86 -10.02
C VAL A 10 3.58 10.48 -9.25
N GLY A 11 4.73 10.57 -9.91
CA GLY A 11 6.00 10.26 -9.30
C GLY A 11 6.05 8.83 -8.73
N ARG A 12 6.44 8.68 -7.47
CA ARG A 12 6.47 7.37 -6.78
C ARG A 12 5.09 6.86 -6.38
N ASN A 13 4.14 7.76 -6.23
CA ASN A 13 2.76 7.42 -5.88
C ASN A 13 2.06 6.64 -7.00
N ARG A 14 2.50 6.79 -8.26
CA ARG A 14 1.94 6.09 -9.43
C ARG A 14 1.95 4.56 -9.34
N PHE A 15 2.74 3.99 -8.45
CA PHE A 15 2.82 2.55 -8.27
C PHE A 15 1.74 1.95 -7.38
N TYR A 16 1.03 2.78 -6.59
CA TYR A 16 0.06 2.30 -5.61
C TYR A 16 -1.27 3.06 -5.61
N TYR A 17 -1.25 4.40 -5.75
CA TYR A 17 -2.44 5.22 -5.54
C TYR A 17 -3.42 5.31 -6.72
N PRO A 18 -3.05 5.14 -8.00
CA PRO A 18 -4.02 5.20 -9.10
C PRO A 18 -5.18 4.22 -8.95
N PRO A 19 -4.98 2.93 -8.63
CA PRO A 19 -6.09 2.02 -8.40
C PRO A 19 -6.94 2.40 -7.18
N LEU A 20 -6.34 2.98 -6.14
CA LEU A 20 -7.08 3.43 -4.95
C LEU A 20 -8.01 4.59 -5.29
N TRP A 21 -7.53 5.60 -6.03
CA TRP A 21 -8.33 6.69 -6.56
C TRP A 21 -9.44 6.18 -7.50
N GLN A 22 -9.13 5.21 -8.34
CA GLN A 22 -10.11 4.61 -9.24
C GLN A 22 -11.25 3.95 -8.44
N GLY A 23 -10.92 3.23 -7.36
CA GLY A 23 -11.94 2.63 -6.47
C GLY A 23 -12.88 3.68 -5.87
N VAL A 24 -12.34 4.81 -5.40
CA VAL A 24 -13.15 5.93 -4.91
C VAL A 24 -14.09 6.47 -5.99
N ARG A 25 -13.54 6.77 -7.17
CA ARG A 25 -14.30 7.34 -8.30
C ARG A 25 -15.37 6.40 -8.83
N ASP A 26 -15.08 5.10 -8.90
CA ASP A 26 -16.04 4.09 -9.36
C ASP A 26 -17.22 3.95 -8.39
N TYR A 27 -16.97 3.98 -7.06
CA TYR A 27 -18.07 3.99 -6.10
C TYR A 27 -18.93 5.23 -6.25
N LEU A 28 -18.33 6.43 -6.30
CA LEU A 28 -19.08 7.69 -6.42
C LEU A 28 -19.92 7.75 -7.69
N LYS A 29 -19.36 7.29 -8.82
CA LYS A 29 -20.09 7.19 -10.08
C LYS A 29 -21.28 6.25 -10.02
N ASN A 30 -21.18 5.16 -9.28
CA ASN A 30 -22.26 4.18 -9.11
C ASN A 30 -23.30 4.61 -8.05
N SER A 31 -23.07 5.75 -7.38
CA SER A 31 -23.89 6.25 -6.26
C SER A 31 -24.32 7.71 -6.46
N GLU A 32 -24.45 8.15 -7.72
CA GLU A 32 -24.85 9.53 -8.08
C GLU A 32 -26.23 9.93 -7.52
N ASP A 33 -27.12 8.96 -7.28
CA ASP A 33 -28.44 9.15 -6.69
C ASP A 33 -28.42 9.48 -5.19
N LEU A 34 -27.29 9.30 -4.51
CA LEU A 34 -27.17 9.57 -3.07
C LEU A 34 -26.99 11.05 -2.71
N ASN A 35 -26.91 11.96 -3.69
CA ASN A 35 -26.77 13.40 -3.51
C ASN A 35 -25.61 13.81 -2.57
N VAL A 36 -24.45 13.16 -2.72
CA VAL A 36 -23.24 13.45 -1.99
C VAL A 36 -22.34 14.38 -2.79
N GLU A 37 -22.09 15.59 -2.26
CA GLU A 37 -21.08 16.49 -2.81
C GLU A 37 -19.69 16.00 -2.36
N CYS A 38 -18.88 15.49 -3.28
CA CYS A 38 -17.54 14.97 -3.01
C CYS A 38 -16.49 15.80 -3.74
N THR A 39 -15.44 16.24 -3.02
CA THR A 39 -14.31 16.98 -3.58
C THR A 39 -13.02 16.18 -3.37
N GLU A 40 -12.27 16.00 -4.45
CA GLU A 40 -10.97 15.32 -4.45
C GLU A 40 -9.85 16.34 -4.18
N PHE A 41 -8.99 16.02 -3.21
CA PHE A 41 -7.77 16.75 -2.89
C PHE A 41 -6.61 15.77 -2.89
N SER A 42 -5.48 16.17 -3.44
CA SER A 42 -4.28 15.35 -3.45
C SER A 42 -3.08 16.07 -2.85
N PHE A 43 -2.11 15.30 -2.38
CA PHE A 43 -0.83 15.81 -1.89
C PHE A 43 0.33 14.93 -2.37
N PRO A 44 1.52 15.51 -2.58
CA PRO A 44 2.71 14.74 -2.87
C PRO A 44 3.11 13.93 -1.64
N ASN A 45 3.34 12.63 -1.80
CA ASN A 45 3.83 11.76 -0.71
C ASN A 45 5.37 11.90 -0.57
N GLU A 46 5.85 13.12 -0.61
CA GLU A 46 7.24 13.50 -0.47
C GLU A 46 7.48 14.14 0.91
N ILE A 47 8.70 14.55 1.16
CA ILE A 47 9.28 14.86 2.47
C ILE A 47 8.52 15.91 3.30
N ASP A 48 7.61 16.69 2.71
CA ASP A 48 6.77 17.66 3.44
C ASP A 48 5.36 17.81 2.84
N PRO A 49 4.39 16.98 3.23
CA PRO A 49 3.00 17.16 2.83
C PRO A 49 2.30 18.34 3.53
N PHE A 50 2.91 18.94 4.58
CA PHE A 50 2.28 19.97 5.42
C PHE A 50 1.83 21.23 4.67
N HIS A 51 2.55 21.59 3.61
CA HIS A 51 2.30 22.79 2.81
C HIS A 51 1.76 22.46 1.41
N SER A 52 1.23 21.26 1.22
CA SER A 52 0.56 20.94 -0.03
C SER A 52 -0.79 21.66 -0.10
N ARG A 53 -1.11 22.16 -1.30
CA ARG A 53 -2.37 22.88 -1.54
C ARG A 53 -3.59 22.06 -1.12
N GLY A 54 -3.62 20.75 -1.42
CA GLY A 54 -4.74 19.89 -1.05
C GLY A 54 -4.95 19.79 0.45
N VAL A 55 -3.86 19.73 1.25
CA VAL A 55 -3.94 19.73 2.72
C VAL A 55 -4.43 21.08 3.23
N GLU A 56 -3.94 22.21 2.68
CA GLU A 56 -4.37 23.54 3.10
C GLU A 56 -5.86 23.79 2.79
N GLU A 57 -6.34 23.32 1.64
CA GLU A 57 -7.76 23.44 1.27
C GLU A 57 -8.66 22.61 2.22
N VAL A 58 -8.26 21.37 2.58
CA VAL A 58 -9.01 20.57 3.57
C VAL A 58 -8.99 21.21 4.96
N ARG A 59 -7.86 21.79 5.37
CA ARG A 59 -7.79 22.57 6.63
C ARG A 59 -8.76 23.73 6.67
N ALA A 60 -8.86 24.48 5.56
CA ALA A 60 -9.79 25.59 5.45
C ALA A 60 -11.24 25.12 5.57
N LEU A 61 -11.60 24.01 4.90
CA LEU A 61 -12.95 23.44 4.98
C LEU A 61 -13.28 22.94 6.40
N LEU A 62 -12.32 22.35 7.11
CA LEU A 62 -12.48 21.93 8.49
C LEU A 62 -12.65 23.13 9.43
N ALA A 63 -11.84 24.18 9.27
CA ALA A 63 -11.91 25.39 10.09
C ALA A 63 -13.22 26.19 9.90
N GLU A 64 -13.88 26.02 8.75
CA GLU A 64 -15.16 26.65 8.41
C GLU A 64 -16.38 25.76 8.69
N ASP A 65 -16.19 24.59 9.32
CA ASP A 65 -17.22 23.57 9.60
C ASP A 65 -18.03 23.18 8.33
N LYS A 66 -17.34 23.08 7.20
CA LYS A 66 -17.96 22.80 5.88
C LYS A 66 -17.85 21.33 5.44
N LEU A 67 -17.35 20.45 6.28
CA LEU A 67 -17.22 19.02 5.99
C LEU A 67 -18.08 18.17 6.90
N ASP A 68 -18.79 17.20 6.33
CA ASP A 68 -19.47 16.14 7.05
C ASP A 68 -18.57 14.88 7.15
N GLY A 69 -17.68 14.67 6.18
CA GLY A 69 -16.81 13.50 6.14
C GLY A 69 -15.49 13.70 5.40
N LEU A 70 -14.50 12.92 5.82
CA LEU A 70 -13.16 12.90 5.25
C LEU A 70 -12.67 11.47 5.06
N LEU A 71 -12.32 11.12 3.81
CA LEU A 71 -11.56 9.92 3.49
C LEU A 71 -10.08 10.30 3.33
N THR A 72 -9.19 9.65 4.09
CA THR A 72 -7.75 9.93 4.01
C THR A 72 -6.90 8.69 4.31
N VAL A 73 -5.58 8.82 4.20
CA VAL A 73 -4.63 7.76 4.57
C VAL A 73 -4.32 7.79 6.07
N GLY A 74 -4.03 6.63 6.65
CA GLY A 74 -3.73 6.52 8.08
C GLY A 74 -2.43 7.22 8.52
N HIS A 75 -1.48 7.40 7.60
CA HIS A 75 -0.21 8.10 7.85
C HIS A 75 -0.28 9.62 7.59
N MET A 76 -1.46 10.20 7.75
CA MET A 76 -1.68 11.63 7.52
C MET A 76 -0.99 12.48 8.60
N GLU A 77 0.32 12.63 8.50
CA GLU A 77 1.13 13.44 9.43
C GLU A 77 1.02 14.95 9.16
N ALA A 78 0.44 15.33 8.02
CA ALA A 78 0.29 16.73 7.62
C ALA A 78 -0.76 17.51 8.46
N MET A 79 -1.59 16.82 9.22
CA MET A 79 -2.55 17.44 10.12
C MET A 79 -2.15 17.22 11.57
N THR A 80 -2.24 18.27 12.37
CA THR A 80 -1.92 18.24 13.80
C THR A 80 -3.01 17.52 14.61
N MET A 81 -2.66 17.06 15.80
CA MET A 81 -3.65 16.47 16.72
C MET A 81 -4.76 17.44 17.12
N GLN A 82 -4.49 18.75 17.13
CA GLN A 82 -5.48 19.77 17.41
C GLN A 82 -6.51 19.90 16.26
N GLU A 83 -6.05 19.84 15.00
CA GLU A 83 -6.94 19.81 13.83
C GLU A 83 -7.82 18.55 13.81
N TRP A 84 -7.26 17.40 14.16
CA TRP A 84 -8.04 16.16 14.30
C TRP A 84 -9.06 16.22 15.44
N GLN A 85 -8.71 16.88 16.57
CA GLN A 85 -9.66 17.09 17.67
C GLN A 85 -10.79 18.01 17.21
N HIS A 86 -10.47 19.10 16.52
CA HIS A 86 -11.48 20.02 15.98
C HIS A 86 -12.44 19.28 15.01
N ALA A 87 -11.93 18.48 14.09
CA ALA A 87 -12.74 17.67 13.18
C ALA A 87 -13.73 16.74 13.94
N ARG A 88 -13.27 16.11 15.02
CA ARG A 88 -14.13 15.26 15.87
C ARG A 88 -15.21 16.06 16.56
N ASP A 89 -14.84 17.20 17.16
CA ASP A 89 -15.77 18.05 17.92
C ASP A 89 -16.84 18.66 17.00
N ALA A 90 -16.49 18.92 15.73
CA ALA A 90 -17.41 19.32 14.66
C ALA A 90 -18.25 18.15 14.10
N GLY A 91 -18.04 16.93 14.55
CA GLY A 91 -18.79 15.76 14.10
C GLY A 91 -18.38 15.20 12.73
N VAL A 92 -17.22 15.58 12.21
CA VAL A 92 -16.72 15.10 10.90
C VAL A 92 -16.38 13.60 10.98
N ALA A 93 -17.05 12.79 10.17
CA ALA A 93 -16.76 11.36 10.06
C ALA A 93 -15.44 11.14 9.29
N VAL A 94 -14.46 10.46 9.90
CA VAL A 94 -13.18 10.17 9.25
C VAL A 94 -13.06 8.69 8.96
N VAL A 95 -12.81 8.33 7.69
CA VAL A 95 -12.44 6.98 7.28
C VAL A 95 -11.00 7.00 6.78
N GLN A 96 -10.22 5.99 7.18
CA GLN A 96 -8.83 5.86 6.76
C GLN A 96 -8.65 4.69 5.80
N VAL A 97 -7.74 4.83 4.85
CA VAL A 97 -7.30 3.75 3.98
C VAL A 97 -5.80 3.49 4.17
N GLY A 98 -5.38 2.29 3.85
CA GLY A 98 -4.00 1.86 3.95
C GLY A 98 -3.58 1.41 5.34
N PHE A 99 -3.98 2.12 6.39
CA PHE A 99 -3.70 1.69 7.76
C PHE A 99 -4.51 2.51 8.76
N ARG A 100 -4.78 1.93 9.93
CA ARG A 100 -5.54 2.58 10.99
C ARG A 100 -4.64 3.33 11.96
N ASN A 101 -4.77 4.64 12.02
CA ASN A 101 -4.14 5.45 13.07
C ASN A 101 -5.11 5.67 14.24
N PRO A 102 -4.92 4.98 15.38
CA PRO A 102 -5.86 5.08 16.49
C PRO A 102 -5.88 6.46 17.16
N LYS A 103 -4.82 7.26 17.00
CA LYS A 103 -4.73 8.62 17.56
C LYS A 103 -5.73 9.59 16.91
N ILE A 104 -6.11 9.33 15.67
CA ILE A 104 -7.09 10.13 14.92
C ILE A 104 -8.53 9.73 15.30
N ALA A 105 -8.71 8.54 15.90
CA ALA A 105 -10.01 7.96 16.24
C ALA A 105 -10.98 7.90 15.03
N PRO A 106 -10.59 7.28 13.91
CA PRO A 106 -11.45 7.21 12.73
C PRO A 106 -12.70 6.36 12.99
N LEU A 107 -13.75 6.63 12.22
CA LEU A 107 -14.95 5.79 12.16
C LEU A 107 -14.58 4.33 11.87
N CYS A 108 -13.79 4.13 10.81
CA CYS A 108 -13.13 2.86 10.51
C CYS A 108 -11.88 3.10 9.66
N SER A 109 -11.13 2.01 9.43
CA SER A 109 -10.07 1.94 8.43
C SER A 109 -10.32 0.79 7.47
N VAL A 110 -9.90 0.96 6.21
CA VAL A 110 -9.91 -0.10 5.20
C VAL A 110 -8.47 -0.40 4.79
N GLN A 111 -8.02 -1.63 5.00
CA GLN A 111 -6.63 -2.03 4.82
C GLN A 111 -6.50 -3.53 4.58
N PRO A 112 -5.41 -4.02 3.97
CA PRO A 112 -5.13 -5.44 3.98
C PRO A 112 -4.59 -5.88 5.35
N ASP A 113 -4.54 -7.20 5.58
CA ASP A 113 -3.79 -7.75 6.71
C ASP A 113 -2.30 -7.81 6.36
N TYR A 114 -1.55 -6.86 6.88
CA TYR A 114 -0.12 -6.72 6.58
C TYR A 114 0.73 -7.86 7.13
N GLU A 115 0.35 -8.46 8.25
CA GLU A 115 1.05 -9.61 8.79
C GLU A 115 0.86 -10.83 7.87
N VAL A 116 -0.38 -11.07 7.42
CA VAL A 116 -0.68 -12.13 6.44
C VAL A 116 0.09 -11.91 5.14
N ILE A 117 0.22 -10.68 4.66
CA ILE A 117 1.03 -10.36 3.48
C ILE A 117 2.49 -10.77 3.69
N GLY A 118 3.08 -10.44 4.83
CA GLY A 118 4.45 -10.82 5.18
C GLY A 118 4.63 -12.33 5.22
N ARG A 119 3.71 -13.05 5.86
CA ARG A 119 3.68 -14.51 5.91
C ARG A 119 3.57 -15.13 4.52
N THR A 120 2.70 -14.58 3.67
CA THR A 120 2.55 -15.05 2.27
C THR A 120 3.84 -14.87 1.47
N MET A 121 4.52 -13.73 1.59
CA MET A 121 5.82 -13.51 0.94
C MET A 121 6.87 -14.49 1.44
N ALA A 122 6.91 -14.74 2.76
CA ALA A 122 7.84 -15.70 3.35
C ALA A 122 7.57 -17.13 2.90
N GLU A 123 6.30 -17.54 2.84
CA GLU A 123 5.90 -18.88 2.38
C GLU A 123 6.29 -19.13 0.92
N LEU A 124 6.06 -18.14 0.04
CA LEU A 124 6.50 -18.21 -1.35
C LEU A 124 8.02 -18.44 -1.44
N ILE A 125 8.80 -17.69 -0.65
CA ILE A 125 10.26 -17.81 -0.65
C ILE A 125 10.69 -19.13 -0.03
N PHE A 126 10.21 -19.46 1.16
CA PHE A 126 10.58 -20.69 1.88
C PHE A 126 10.33 -21.96 1.08
N SER A 127 9.26 -21.97 0.28
CA SER A 127 8.89 -23.12 -0.56
C SER A 127 9.78 -23.29 -1.81
N HIS A 128 10.57 -22.28 -2.18
CA HIS A 128 11.30 -22.26 -3.47
C HIS A 128 12.81 -22.19 -3.33
N ILE A 129 13.37 -21.84 -2.16
CA ILE A 129 14.81 -21.68 -2.01
C ILE A 129 15.39 -22.76 -1.10
N PRO A 130 16.69 -23.12 -1.29
CA PRO A 130 17.36 -24.04 -0.38
C PRO A 130 17.61 -23.41 0.98
N SER A 131 17.67 -24.23 2.04
CA SER A 131 17.84 -23.78 3.42
C SER A 131 19.14 -23.02 3.72
N PHE A 132 20.13 -23.14 2.84
CA PHE A 132 21.44 -22.44 2.96
C PHE A 132 21.52 -21.12 2.19
N GLY A 133 20.49 -20.79 1.40
CA GLY A 133 20.44 -19.52 0.67
C GLY A 133 20.06 -18.36 1.59
N SER A 134 20.48 -17.13 1.24
CA SER A 134 20.04 -15.93 1.93
C SER A 134 18.95 -15.18 1.17
N VAL A 135 18.21 -14.33 1.88
CA VAL A 135 17.09 -13.52 1.36
C VAL A 135 17.43 -12.05 1.51
N VAL A 136 17.25 -11.27 0.45
CA VAL A 136 17.26 -9.79 0.53
C VAL A 136 15.83 -9.29 0.66
N LEU A 137 15.53 -8.61 1.76
CA LEU A 137 14.22 -8.01 2.03
C LEU A 137 14.31 -6.49 2.03
N CYS A 138 13.72 -5.85 1.02
CA CYS A 138 13.50 -4.41 1.02
C CYS A 138 12.37 -4.08 2.00
N ALA A 139 12.74 -3.74 3.24
CA ALA A 139 11.86 -3.59 4.38
C ALA A 139 11.16 -2.22 4.46
N GLY A 140 11.55 -1.27 3.60
CA GLY A 140 10.95 0.05 3.57
C GLY A 140 11.28 0.89 4.81
N ASN A 141 10.29 1.63 5.31
CA ASN A 141 10.44 2.47 6.50
C ASN A 141 9.94 1.73 7.74
N PRO A 142 10.82 1.38 8.70
CA PRO A 142 10.41 0.65 9.90
C PRO A 142 9.54 1.46 10.87
N LYS A 143 9.45 2.78 10.68
CA LYS A 143 8.54 3.65 11.45
C LYS A 143 7.10 3.60 10.93
N TRP A 144 6.87 3.09 9.74
CA TRP A 144 5.53 2.92 9.18
C TRP A 144 5.00 1.54 9.56
N GLU A 145 3.90 1.55 10.31
CA GLU A 145 3.30 0.33 10.88
C GLU A 145 3.04 -0.75 9.82
N GLN A 146 2.55 -0.38 8.64
CA GLN A 146 2.29 -1.30 7.56
C GLN A 146 3.56 -2.04 7.07
N HIS A 147 4.69 -1.33 6.96
CA HIS A 147 5.97 -1.97 6.59
C HIS A 147 6.49 -2.86 7.72
N ALA A 148 6.47 -2.36 8.95
CA ALA A 148 6.92 -3.13 10.11
C ALA A 148 6.12 -4.42 10.30
N ARG A 149 4.80 -4.40 10.11
CA ARG A 149 3.94 -5.60 10.20
C ARG A 149 4.21 -6.60 9.09
N ILE A 150 4.47 -6.17 7.86
CA ILE A 150 4.85 -7.10 6.77
C ILE A 150 6.18 -7.78 7.11
N VAL A 151 7.18 -7.00 7.56
CA VAL A 151 8.48 -7.54 7.97
C VAL A 151 8.31 -8.53 9.12
N GLN A 152 7.55 -8.18 10.14
CA GLN A 152 7.28 -9.06 11.28
C GLN A 152 6.62 -10.37 10.84
N GLY A 153 5.56 -10.31 10.06
CA GLY A 153 4.90 -11.51 9.55
C GLY A 153 5.82 -12.40 8.70
N PHE A 154 6.74 -11.77 7.94
CA PHE A 154 7.76 -12.48 7.18
C PHE A 154 8.73 -13.22 8.12
N GLU A 155 9.28 -12.53 9.10
CA GLU A 155 10.26 -13.10 10.04
C GLU A 155 9.62 -14.20 10.91
N ASP A 156 8.38 -13.97 11.41
CA ASP A 156 7.64 -14.94 12.20
C ASP A 156 7.40 -16.24 11.43
N TYR A 157 6.96 -16.15 10.17
CA TYR A 157 6.77 -17.33 9.32
C TYR A 157 8.06 -18.12 9.13
N MET A 158 9.16 -17.43 8.81
CA MET A 158 10.46 -18.07 8.62
C MET A 158 10.92 -18.76 9.92
N GLN A 159 10.75 -18.12 11.07
CA GLN A 159 11.13 -18.68 12.37
C GLN A 159 10.27 -19.90 12.74
N GLU A 160 8.96 -19.81 12.62
CA GLU A 160 8.00 -20.88 12.95
C GLU A 160 8.25 -22.15 12.12
N ASN A 161 8.71 -21.98 10.88
CA ASN A 161 9.00 -23.10 9.98
C ASN A 161 10.47 -23.57 10.02
N GLY A 162 11.25 -23.06 11.00
CA GLY A 162 12.62 -23.51 11.23
C GLY A 162 13.60 -23.12 10.12
N ALA A 163 13.32 -22.06 9.38
CA ALA A 163 14.19 -21.56 8.32
C ALA A 163 15.56 -21.16 8.86
N GLN A 164 16.63 -21.63 8.20
CA GLN A 164 18.02 -21.28 8.52
C GLN A 164 18.55 -20.18 7.60
N ASN A 165 17.71 -19.66 6.72
CA ASN A 165 18.04 -18.64 5.74
C ASN A 165 18.38 -17.31 6.42
N ARG A 166 19.54 -16.76 6.07
CA ARG A 166 19.91 -15.41 6.53
C ARG A 166 19.09 -14.35 5.80
N ILE A 167 18.47 -13.43 6.54
CA ILE A 167 17.73 -12.31 5.98
C ILE A 167 18.61 -11.07 6.02
N TYR A 168 18.83 -10.43 4.87
CA TYR A 168 19.48 -9.14 4.73
C TYR A 168 18.41 -8.07 4.56
N LEU A 169 18.19 -7.26 5.60
CA LEU A 169 17.21 -6.18 5.58
C LEU A 169 17.80 -4.92 4.94
N ASP A 170 17.09 -4.35 3.97
CA ASP A 170 17.33 -2.99 3.50
C ASP A 170 16.26 -2.05 4.07
N ASN A 171 16.65 -1.15 4.97
CA ASN A 171 15.81 -0.14 5.60
C ASN A 171 16.01 1.27 5.00
N SER A 172 16.51 1.38 3.78
CA SER A 172 16.78 2.65 3.10
C SER A 172 15.52 3.38 2.61
N CYS A 173 14.34 2.84 2.92
CA CYS A 173 13.03 3.31 2.42
C CYS A 173 12.88 3.27 0.89
N CYS A 174 13.84 2.64 0.19
CA CYS A 174 13.88 2.56 -1.28
C CYS A 174 13.80 3.94 -1.95
N ILE A 175 14.52 4.92 -1.41
CA ILE A 175 14.53 6.30 -1.90
C ILE A 175 15.93 6.70 -2.38
N GLY A 176 16.00 7.15 -3.64
CA GLY A 176 17.22 7.74 -4.22
C GLY A 176 18.30 6.73 -4.61
N SER A 177 19.39 7.26 -5.15
CA SER A 177 20.48 6.46 -5.70
C SER A 177 21.28 5.71 -4.65
N GLU A 178 21.27 6.15 -3.39
CA GLU A 178 21.96 5.45 -2.30
C GLU A 178 21.24 4.14 -1.96
N ALA A 179 19.91 4.18 -1.85
CA ALA A 179 19.09 2.97 -1.67
C ALA A 179 19.35 1.96 -2.79
N GLN A 180 19.35 2.42 -4.05
CA GLN A 180 19.63 1.55 -5.19
C GLN A 180 21.02 0.89 -5.09
N ARG A 181 22.05 1.63 -4.69
CA ARG A 181 23.41 1.09 -4.47
C ARG A 181 23.47 0.08 -3.33
N ASN A 182 22.74 0.32 -2.24
CA ASN A 182 22.68 -0.60 -1.10
C ASN A 182 22.00 -1.91 -1.47
N ILE A 183 20.85 -1.85 -2.15
CA ILE A 183 20.14 -3.04 -2.65
C ILE A 183 21.03 -3.83 -3.62
N LEU A 184 21.70 -3.16 -4.55
CA LEU A 184 22.63 -3.83 -5.48
C LEU A 184 23.74 -4.57 -4.73
N LYS A 185 24.41 -3.93 -3.76
CA LYS A 185 25.46 -4.58 -2.94
C LYS A 185 24.93 -5.82 -2.18
N LEU A 186 23.67 -5.78 -1.71
CA LEU A 186 23.07 -6.94 -1.07
C LEU A 186 22.83 -8.07 -2.08
N LEU A 187 22.28 -7.74 -3.25
CA LEU A 187 22.01 -8.72 -4.31
C LEU A 187 23.28 -9.35 -4.90
N GLU A 188 24.40 -8.65 -4.91
CA GLU A 188 25.69 -9.16 -5.39
C GLU A 188 26.28 -10.28 -4.51
N LYS A 189 25.84 -10.43 -3.26
CA LYS A 189 26.32 -11.49 -2.37
C LYS A 189 26.09 -12.87 -3.01
N PRO A 190 27.10 -13.78 -2.93
CA PRO A 190 27.06 -15.04 -3.65
C PRO A 190 25.99 -16.03 -3.15
N ASP A 191 25.60 -15.91 -1.88
CA ASP A 191 24.64 -16.78 -1.21
C ASP A 191 23.18 -16.34 -1.36
N VAL A 192 22.90 -15.21 -2.03
CA VAL A 192 21.53 -14.73 -2.23
C VAL A 192 20.76 -15.65 -3.17
N ALA A 193 19.73 -16.29 -2.62
CA ALA A 193 18.84 -17.22 -3.32
C ALA A 193 17.45 -16.60 -3.59
N ALA A 194 17.03 -15.61 -2.76
CA ALA A 194 15.77 -14.91 -2.97
C ALA A 194 15.84 -13.43 -2.61
N CYS A 195 14.85 -12.68 -3.11
CA CYS A 195 14.62 -11.32 -2.69
C CYS A 195 13.12 -10.98 -2.73
N CYS A 196 12.70 -10.05 -1.88
CA CYS A 196 11.34 -9.50 -1.92
C CYS A 196 11.30 -8.05 -1.42
N SER A 197 10.18 -7.39 -1.66
CA SER A 197 9.95 -6.02 -1.19
C SER A 197 8.59 -5.88 -0.53
N VAL A 198 8.54 -5.14 0.59
CA VAL A 198 7.27 -4.80 1.26
C VAL A 198 6.56 -3.61 0.59
N LEU A 199 7.21 -2.92 -0.33
CA LEU A 199 6.68 -1.71 -0.98
C LEU A 199 6.94 -1.73 -2.50
N SER A 200 6.06 -1.04 -3.23
CA SER A 200 6.07 -0.97 -4.70
C SER A 200 7.40 -0.47 -5.27
N GLN A 201 7.92 0.65 -4.75
CA GLN A 201 9.20 1.23 -5.19
C GLN A 201 10.38 0.28 -5.00
N GLY A 202 10.39 -0.50 -3.91
CA GLY A 202 11.42 -1.49 -3.65
C GLY A 202 11.43 -2.60 -4.69
N SER A 203 10.28 -3.00 -5.21
CA SER A 203 10.19 -3.98 -6.31
C SER A 203 10.89 -3.46 -7.56
N VAL A 204 10.70 -2.20 -7.92
CA VAL A 204 11.39 -1.57 -9.06
C VAL A 204 12.90 -1.62 -8.86
N MET A 205 13.38 -1.27 -7.66
CA MET A 205 14.80 -1.29 -7.32
C MET A 205 15.39 -2.70 -7.32
N LEU A 206 14.64 -3.71 -6.84
CA LEU A 206 15.06 -5.11 -6.92
C LEU A 206 15.20 -5.58 -8.36
N VAL A 207 14.21 -5.30 -9.22
CA VAL A 207 14.26 -5.66 -10.65
C VAL A 207 15.47 -5.05 -11.32
N GLN A 208 15.72 -3.75 -11.12
CA GLN A 208 16.91 -3.07 -11.66
C GLN A 208 18.20 -3.66 -11.12
N GLY A 209 18.28 -3.93 -9.80
CA GLY A 209 19.46 -4.53 -9.18
C GLY A 209 19.74 -5.94 -9.70
N LEU A 210 18.73 -6.80 -9.86
CA LEU A 210 18.86 -8.15 -10.42
C LEU A 210 19.37 -8.12 -11.87
N GLN A 211 18.90 -7.18 -12.68
CA GLN A 211 19.38 -6.98 -14.04
C GLN A 211 20.84 -6.54 -14.06
N GLN A 212 21.22 -5.56 -13.22
CA GLN A 212 22.58 -5.00 -13.15
C GLN A 212 23.62 -6.04 -12.70
N CYS A 213 23.30 -6.89 -11.70
CA CYS A 213 24.22 -7.93 -11.22
C CYS A 213 24.13 -9.26 -12.00
N GLY A 214 23.32 -9.32 -13.05
CA GLY A 214 23.18 -10.53 -13.88
C GLY A 214 22.50 -11.72 -13.18
N LYS A 215 21.68 -11.46 -12.15
CA LYS A 215 20.93 -12.46 -11.38
C LYS A 215 19.44 -12.52 -11.73
N ALA A 216 18.97 -11.75 -12.70
CA ALA A 216 17.61 -11.82 -13.22
C ALA A 216 17.28 -13.26 -13.68
N GLY A 217 16.16 -13.80 -13.18
CA GLY A 217 15.72 -15.18 -13.44
C GLY A 217 16.56 -16.27 -12.78
N LYS A 218 17.53 -15.93 -11.92
CA LYS A 218 18.37 -16.87 -11.17
C LYS A 218 18.11 -16.82 -9.66
N VAL A 219 17.63 -15.70 -9.17
CA VAL A 219 17.23 -15.45 -7.78
C VAL A 219 15.71 -15.43 -7.75
N PHE A 220 15.08 -16.16 -6.83
CA PHE A 220 13.65 -16.17 -6.67
C PHE A 220 13.18 -14.79 -6.16
N ALA A 221 12.34 -14.10 -6.91
CA ALA A 221 12.03 -12.71 -6.65
C ALA A 221 10.52 -12.48 -6.50
N VAL A 222 10.11 -11.88 -5.36
CA VAL A 222 8.72 -11.54 -5.06
C VAL A 222 8.55 -10.03 -5.03
N GLY A 223 7.72 -9.50 -5.94
CA GLY A 223 7.37 -8.09 -6.01
C GLY A 223 6.20 -7.72 -5.10
N SER A 224 6.03 -6.42 -4.89
CA SER A 224 4.91 -5.83 -4.15
C SER A 224 4.10 -4.92 -5.06
N ASP A 225 2.78 -5.11 -5.06
CA ASP A 225 1.78 -4.39 -5.81
C ASP A 225 1.82 -4.58 -7.34
N VAL A 226 0.65 -4.46 -7.95
CA VAL A 226 0.47 -4.62 -9.39
C VAL A 226 0.49 -3.26 -10.08
N PHE A 227 1.45 -3.09 -10.96
CA PHE A 227 1.60 -1.96 -11.87
C PHE A 227 2.42 -2.41 -13.09
N GLU A 228 2.48 -1.58 -14.12
CA GLU A 228 3.00 -1.98 -15.44
C GLU A 228 4.41 -2.56 -15.36
N GLU A 229 5.35 -1.92 -14.67
CA GLU A 229 6.74 -2.38 -14.58
C GLU A 229 6.87 -3.73 -13.84
N ASN A 230 6.05 -3.96 -12.80
CA ASN A 230 6.04 -5.24 -12.10
C ASN A 230 5.41 -6.35 -12.96
N LEU A 231 4.36 -6.06 -13.71
CA LEU A 231 3.77 -7.01 -14.65
C LEU A 231 4.76 -7.39 -15.77
N ASP A 232 5.49 -6.42 -16.30
CA ASP A 232 6.51 -6.65 -17.29
C ASP A 232 7.68 -7.48 -16.74
N ALA A 233 8.11 -7.19 -15.52
CA ALA A 233 9.14 -7.98 -14.84
C ALA A 233 8.68 -9.42 -14.55
N LEU A 234 7.40 -9.62 -14.21
CA LEU A 234 6.79 -10.93 -14.03
C LEU A 234 6.72 -11.71 -15.36
N ARG A 235 6.27 -11.07 -16.45
CA ARG A 235 6.22 -11.66 -17.80
C ARG A 235 7.61 -12.02 -18.31
N SER A 236 8.59 -11.16 -18.04
CA SER A 236 10.01 -11.36 -18.42
C SER A 236 10.76 -12.31 -17.49
N ARG A 237 10.10 -12.91 -16.48
CA ARG A 237 10.68 -13.85 -15.51
C ARG A 237 11.82 -13.26 -14.67
N ILE A 238 11.80 -11.96 -14.42
CA ILE A 238 12.67 -11.30 -13.45
C ILE A 238 12.04 -11.38 -12.06
N LEU A 239 10.71 -11.16 -11.98
CA LEU A 239 9.90 -11.52 -10.81
C LEU A 239 9.24 -12.89 -11.04
N ASP A 240 9.13 -13.68 -9.98
CA ASP A 240 8.43 -14.96 -9.98
C ASP A 240 6.96 -14.80 -9.58
N ASN A 241 6.71 -13.92 -8.61
CA ASN A 241 5.39 -13.57 -8.09
C ASN A 241 5.30 -12.09 -7.73
N ILE A 242 4.06 -11.59 -7.64
CA ILE A 242 3.75 -10.29 -7.06
C ILE A 242 2.70 -10.52 -5.98
N VAL A 243 2.84 -9.89 -4.81
CA VAL A 243 1.80 -9.85 -3.78
C VAL A 243 1.05 -8.53 -3.87
N GLN A 244 -0.23 -8.61 -4.23
CA GLN A 244 -1.13 -7.47 -4.43
C GLN A 244 -1.85 -7.14 -3.13
N LYS A 245 -1.81 -5.86 -2.70
CA LYS A 245 -2.46 -5.34 -1.49
C LYS A 245 -3.87 -4.80 -1.73
N ASN A 246 -4.35 -4.88 -2.94
CA ASN A 246 -5.68 -4.47 -3.37
C ASN A 246 -6.03 -3.00 -3.02
N PRO A 247 -5.26 -2.01 -3.50
CA PRO A 247 -5.55 -0.60 -3.23
C PRO A 247 -6.90 -0.14 -3.81
N TYR A 248 -7.38 -0.75 -4.89
CA TYR A 248 -8.69 -0.43 -5.45
C TYR A 248 -9.82 -0.74 -4.46
N ALA A 249 -9.85 -1.94 -3.87
CA ALA A 249 -10.86 -2.28 -2.87
C ALA A 249 -10.77 -1.38 -1.64
N GLN A 250 -9.57 -0.95 -1.25
CA GLN A 250 -9.40 0.00 -0.15
C GLN A 250 -10.09 1.33 -0.45
N GLY A 251 -9.90 1.89 -1.65
CA GLY A 251 -10.56 3.12 -2.07
C GLY A 251 -12.07 2.97 -2.16
N TYR A 252 -12.53 1.92 -2.85
CA TYR A 252 -13.95 1.65 -3.04
C TYR A 252 -14.70 1.44 -1.73
N LEU A 253 -14.21 0.57 -0.85
CA LEU A 253 -14.86 0.28 0.43
C LEU A 253 -14.69 1.41 1.44
N GLY A 254 -13.59 2.17 1.35
CA GLY A 254 -13.35 3.34 2.20
C GLY A 254 -14.39 4.44 1.97
N ILE A 255 -14.57 4.84 0.72
CA ILE A 255 -15.58 5.85 0.39
C ILE A 255 -17.01 5.32 0.60
N LYS A 256 -17.26 4.03 0.29
CA LYS A 256 -18.54 3.38 0.58
C LYS A 256 -18.90 3.46 2.06
N ALA A 257 -18.00 3.07 2.95
CA ALA A 257 -18.24 3.10 4.39
C ALA A 257 -18.56 4.52 4.89
N LEU A 258 -17.86 5.53 4.36
CA LEU A 258 -18.08 6.93 4.71
C LEU A 258 -19.46 7.42 4.23
N VAL A 259 -19.79 7.17 2.96
CA VAL A 259 -21.05 7.62 2.36
C VAL A 259 -22.25 6.92 3.00
N GLU A 260 -22.23 5.60 3.19
CA GLU A 260 -23.30 4.85 3.87
C GLU A 260 -23.54 5.35 5.30
N TYR A 261 -22.45 5.69 6.03
CA TYR A 261 -22.59 6.27 7.36
C TYR A 261 -23.27 7.63 7.31
N LEU A 262 -22.85 8.54 6.43
CA LEU A 262 -23.38 9.90 6.35
C LEU A 262 -24.82 9.95 5.84
N VAL A 263 -25.17 9.11 4.88
CA VAL A 263 -26.50 9.14 4.22
C VAL A 263 -27.51 8.27 4.93
N GLN A 264 -27.10 7.09 5.43
CA GLN A 264 -28.00 6.09 5.99
C GLN A 264 -27.87 5.93 7.51
N GLY A 265 -26.89 6.59 8.14
CA GLY A 265 -26.56 6.38 9.56
C GLY A 265 -25.97 4.98 9.85
N LYS A 266 -25.57 4.24 8.82
CA LYS A 266 -25.07 2.88 8.96
C LYS A 266 -23.60 2.89 9.32
N ALA A 267 -23.28 2.74 10.61
CA ALA A 267 -21.91 2.62 11.07
C ALA A 267 -21.31 1.26 10.62
N PRO A 268 -20.01 1.24 10.27
CA PRO A 268 -19.32 -0.03 10.01
C PRO A 268 -19.35 -0.95 11.25
N GLU A 269 -19.59 -2.25 11.02
CA GLU A 269 -19.63 -3.25 12.11
C GLU A 269 -18.27 -3.42 12.80
N GLN A 270 -17.20 -3.20 12.04
CA GLN A 270 -15.82 -3.34 12.53
C GLN A 270 -15.05 -2.04 12.34
N ARG A 271 -14.15 -1.76 13.29
CA ARG A 271 -13.25 -0.60 13.21
C ARG A 271 -12.15 -0.74 12.16
N THR A 272 -11.89 -1.96 11.70
CA THR A 272 -10.98 -2.26 10.60
C THR A 272 -11.68 -3.21 9.64
N ILE A 273 -11.83 -2.77 8.40
CA ILE A 273 -12.36 -3.56 7.29
C ILE A 273 -11.14 -4.10 6.54
N TYR A 274 -10.96 -5.42 6.57
CA TYR A 274 -9.86 -6.05 5.86
C TYR A 274 -10.25 -6.34 4.40
N VAL A 275 -9.35 -5.97 3.50
CA VAL A 275 -9.43 -6.35 2.08
C VAL A 275 -8.51 -7.54 1.80
N GLY A 276 -8.90 -8.38 0.86
CA GLY A 276 -8.09 -9.52 0.44
C GLY A 276 -6.78 -9.08 -0.22
N SER A 277 -5.72 -9.83 0.04
CA SER A 277 -4.48 -9.78 -0.72
C SER A 277 -4.39 -10.98 -1.65
N GLU A 278 -3.71 -10.84 -2.78
CA GLU A 278 -3.60 -11.88 -3.79
C GLU A 278 -2.15 -12.11 -4.21
N VAL A 279 -1.84 -13.37 -4.56
CA VAL A 279 -0.59 -13.72 -5.22
C VAL A 279 -0.81 -13.73 -6.73
N VAL A 280 -0.07 -12.88 -7.43
CA VAL A 280 -0.11 -12.80 -8.88
C VAL A 280 1.03 -13.63 -9.45
N PHE A 281 0.64 -14.62 -10.24
CA PHE A 281 1.48 -15.48 -11.03
C PHE A 281 1.45 -15.04 -12.49
N ARG A 282 2.36 -15.52 -13.32
CA ARG A 282 2.30 -15.29 -14.77
C ARG A 282 0.98 -15.78 -15.39
N SER A 283 0.40 -16.86 -14.85
CA SER A 283 -0.83 -17.45 -15.36
C SER A 283 -2.08 -16.60 -15.13
N ASN A 284 -2.15 -15.84 -14.02
CA ASN A 284 -3.27 -14.97 -13.71
C ASN A 284 -2.98 -13.48 -13.93
N ALA A 285 -1.77 -13.12 -14.37
CA ALA A 285 -1.38 -11.73 -14.65
C ALA A 285 -2.28 -11.06 -15.71
N VAL A 286 -2.87 -11.84 -16.61
CA VAL A 286 -3.83 -11.35 -17.62
C VAL A 286 -5.06 -10.68 -16.99
N MET A 287 -5.43 -11.03 -15.77
CA MET A 287 -6.57 -10.43 -15.05
C MET A 287 -6.31 -8.97 -14.65
N TYR A 288 -5.05 -8.55 -14.67
CA TYR A 288 -4.61 -7.18 -14.34
C TYR A 288 -4.28 -6.35 -15.58
N ASP A 289 -4.54 -6.85 -16.78
CA ASP A 289 -4.45 -6.03 -17.99
C ASP A 289 -5.52 -4.93 -17.96
N ARG A 290 -5.18 -3.74 -18.51
CA ARG A 290 -5.90 -2.46 -18.32
C ARG A 290 -7.43 -2.53 -18.49
N ASP A 291 -7.93 -3.46 -19.28
CA ASP A 291 -9.38 -3.61 -19.54
C ASP A 291 -10.10 -4.50 -18.53
N ASN A 292 -9.38 -5.25 -17.68
CA ASN A 292 -9.93 -6.29 -16.78
C ASN A 292 -9.86 -5.95 -15.28
N PHE A 293 -9.29 -4.80 -14.91
CA PHE A 293 -9.07 -4.41 -13.50
C PHE A 293 -10.35 -4.38 -12.64
N ARG A 294 -11.52 -4.24 -13.30
CA ARG A 294 -12.83 -4.12 -12.65
C ARG A 294 -13.43 -5.44 -12.14
N GLY A 295 -12.89 -6.57 -12.54
CA GLY A 295 -13.45 -7.90 -12.22
C GLY A 295 -12.96 -8.51 -10.90
N LEU A 296 -11.95 -7.92 -10.23
CA LEU A 296 -11.29 -8.51 -9.06
C LEU A 296 -11.79 -8.00 -7.70
N LEU A 297 -12.93 -7.36 -7.67
CA LEU A 297 -13.38 -6.63 -6.49
C LEU A 297 -14.44 -7.28 -5.64
N LEU A 298 -15.08 -8.27 -6.10
CA LEU A 298 -16.26 -8.83 -5.43
C LEU A 298 -16.08 -10.30 -5.15
#